data_20cf4b4c50225be29489ff7cf0c2d33d
#
_entry.id   20cf4b4c50225be29489ff7cf0c2d33d
#
_cell.length_a   1.000
_cell.length_b   1.000
_cell.length_c   1.000
_cell.angle_alpha   90.00
_cell.angle_beta   90.00
_cell.angle_gamma   90.00
#
_symmetry.space_group_name_H-M   'P 1'
#
loop_
_entity.id
_entity.type
_entity.pdbx_description
1 polymer ?
#
loop_
_entity_poly.entity_id
_entity_poly.type
_entity_poly.pdbx_seq_one_letter_code
_entity_poly.pdbx_strand_id
1 'polypeptide(L)'
;MTDTTPGKNRVEVRGVTIDVSADAFDDFDFLDRLARLQDGDALALPALFRTVCGSASAEALEALRDPETGRVTASDAAAFMTEVMEAAAPKP
;
A
#
# COMPACT_ATOMS: atom_id res chain seq x y z
N MET A 1 -28.64 2.23 1.49
CA MET A 1 -28.08 2.95 0.38
C MET A 1 -26.57 2.84 0.43
N THR A 2 -26.01 2.66 -0.65
CA THR A 2 -24.61 2.51 -0.71
C THR A 2 -23.92 3.84 -0.78
N ASP A 3 -23.11 4.07 0.15
CA ASP A 3 -22.30 5.24 0.08
C ASP A 3 -21.04 4.92 -0.68
N THR A 4 -21.11 5.07 -1.96
CA THR A 4 -19.96 4.82 -2.76
C THR A 4 -19.19 6.11 -2.92
N THR A 5 -18.10 6.22 -2.23
CA THR A 5 -17.23 7.36 -2.41
C THR A 5 -16.37 7.10 -3.62
N PRO A 6 -16.54 7.86 -4.70
CA PRO A 6 -15.74 7.64 -5.89
C PRO A 6 -14.26 7.79 -5.57
N GLY A 7 -13.47 6.89 -6.11
CA GLY A 7 -12.03 6.97 -5.99
C GLY A 7 -11.45 6.36 -4.74
N LYS A 8 -12.28 5.66 -3.94
CA LYS A 8 -11.77 5.02 -2.74
C LYS A 8 -12.19 3.57 -2.66
N ASN A 9 -11.25 2.72 -2.31
CA ASN A 9 -11.51 1.33 -1.99
C ASN A 9 -11.02 1.05 -0.59
N ARG A 10 -11.90 0.51 0.24
CA ARG A 10 -11.52 0.12 1.59
C ARG A 10 -11.23 -1.37 1.59
N VAL A 11 -10.03 -1.72 2.00
CA VAL A 11 -9.61 -3.12 2.04
C VAL A 11 -9.02 -3.43 3.40
N GLU A 12 -9.05 -4.69 3.76
CA GLU A 12 -8.42 -5.15 4.99
C GLU A 12 -7.36 -6.17 4.63
N VAL A 13 -6.12 -5.92 5.07
CA VAL A 13 -5.00 -6.80 4.84
C VAL A 13 -4.29 -7.01 6.16
N ARG A 14 -4.18 -8.27 6.58
CA ARG A 14 -3.48 -8.65 7.81
C ARG A 14 -4.00 -7.88 9.02
N GLY A 15 -5.32 -7.65 9.06
CA GLY A 15 -5.95 -6.98 10.18
C GLY A 15 -5.90 -5.47 10.16
N VAL A 16 -5.35 -4.89 9.11
CA VAL A 16 -5.27 -3.44 8.98
C VAL A 16 -6.25 -2.99 7.90
N THR A 17 -7.10 -2.02 8.24
CA THR A 17 -8.05 -1.47 7.30
C THR A 17 -7.42 -0.27 6.59
N ILE A 18 -7.41 -0.31 5.27
CA ILE A 18 -6.75 0.70 4.45
C ILE A 18 -7.74 1.28 3.47
N ASP A 19 -7.81 2.61 3.45
CA ASP A 19 -8.59 3.32 2.43
C ASP A 19 -7.65 3.68 1.29
N VAL A 20 -7.79 2.98 0.17
CA VAL A 20 -6.93 3.18 -0.99
C VAL A 20 -7.66 4.06 -1.98
N SER A 21 -7.05 5.18 -2.33
CA SER A 21 -7.63 6.05 -3.33
C SER A 21 -7.42 5.45 -4.71
N ALA A 22 -8.51 5.32 -5.48
CA ALA A 22 -8.38 4.83 -6.84
C ALA A 22 -7.56 5.78 -7.71
N ASP A 23 -7.54 7.06 -7.35
CA ASP A 23 -6.75 8.04 -8.10
C ASP A 23 -5.26 7.76 -8.01
N ALA A 24 -4.82 7.06 -6.95
CA ALA A 24 -3.40 6.74 -6.82
C ALA A 24 -2.92 5.86 -7.98
N PHE A 25 -3.80 4.98 -8.47
CA PHE A 25 -3.41 4.08 -9.56
C PHE A 25 -3.43 4.77 -10.92
N ASP A 26 -3.93 5.99 -10.97
CA ASP A 26 -3.97 6.78 -12.21
C ASP A 26 -3.01 7.95 -12.15
N ASP A 27 -2.11 7.95 -11.19
CA ASP A 27 -1.17 9.03 -10.98
C ASP A 27 0.17 8.66 -11.61
N PHE A 28 0.66 9.53 -12.49
CA PHE A 28 1.91 9.26 -13.19
C PHE A 28 3.08 9.07 -12.22
N ASP A 29 3.16 9.93 -11.20
CA ASP A 29 4.26 9.82 -10.25
C ASP A 29 4.21 8.51 -9.49
N PHE A 30 3.02 8.04 -9.15
CA PHE A 30 2.87 6.75 -8.50
C PHE A 30 3.36 5.63 -9.41
N LEU A 31 2.93 5.66 -10.66
CA LEU A 31 3.32 4.61 -11.62
C LEU A 31 4.82 4.63 -11.89
N ASP A 32 5.40 5.83 -11.93
CA ASP A 32 6.84 5.95 -12.14
C ASP A 32 7.62 5.33 -10.98
N ARG A 33 7.18 5.61 -9.75
CA ARG A 33 7.84 5.02 -8.59
C ARG A 33 7.64 3.53 -8.52
N LEU A 34 6.47 3.04 -8.92
CA LEU A 34 6.22 1.61 -8.94
C LEU A 34 7.15 0.92 -9.93
N ALA A 35 7.33 1.54 -11.11
CA ALA A 35 8.24 0.99 -12.10
C ALA A 35 9.67 0.94 -11.58
N ARG A 36 10.09 1.98 -10.87
CA ARG A 36 11.44 2.00 -10.28
C ARG A 36 11.60 0.89 -9.24
N LEU A 37 10.58 0.67 -8.44
CA LEU A 37 10.63 -0.40 -7.45
C LEU A 37 10.76 -1.75 -8.13
N GLN A 38 10.02 -1.96 -9.20
CA GLN A 38 10.09 -3.22 -9.95
C GLN A 38 11.45 -3.41 -10.62
N ASP A 39 12.13 -2.32 -10.92
CA ASP A 39 13.48 -2.37 -11.47
C ASP A 39 14.56 -2.54 -10.39
N GLY A 40 14.15 -2.68 -9.14
CA GLY A 40 15.10 -2.94 -8.07
C GLY A 40 15.46 -1.74 -7.22
N ASP A 41 14.81 -0.59 -7.44
CA ASP A 41 15.07 0.60 -6.66
C ASP A 41 14.27 0.54 -5.35
N ALA A 42 14.85 -0.10 -4.34
CA ALA A 42 14.17 -0.27 -3.07
C ALA A 42 13.88 1.06 -2.37
N LEU A 43 14.57 2.12 -2.74
CA LEU A 43 14.37 3.42 -2.12
C LEU A 43 13.04 4.05 -2.53
N ALA A 44 12.41 3.54 -3.59
CA ALA A 44 11.08 4.00 -3.98
C ALA A 44 9.98 3.45 -3.07
N LEU A 45 10.28 2.41 -2.31
CA LEU A 45 9.27 1.71 -1.53
C LEU A 45 8.60 2.57 -0.45
N PRO A 46 9.34 3.35 0.36
CA PRO A 46 8.67 4.09 1.44
C PRO A 46 7.62 5.07 0.93
N ALA A 47 7.92 5.80 -0.15
CA ALA A 47 6.95 6.73 -0.71
C ALA A 47 5.74 6.01 -1.26
N LEU A 48 5.97 4.89 -1.96
CA LEU A 48 4.87 4.09 -2.49
C LEU A 48 3.99 3.54 -1.37
N PHE A 49 4.63 3.02 -0.32
CA PHE A 49 3.91 2.44 0.80
C PHE A 49 2.98 3.49 1.42
N ARG A 50 3.49 4.70 1.63
CA ARG A 50 2.69 5.76 2.21
C ARG A 50 1.58 6.20 1.28
N THR A 51 1.83 6.21 -0.03
CA THR A 51 0.78 6.56 -0.99
C THR A 51 -0.33 5.52 -0.99
N VAL A 52 0.02 4.26 -0.98
CA VAL A 52 -0.98 3.18 -1.02
C VAL A 52 -1.74 3.10 0.29
N CYS A 53 -1.04 3.12 1.41
CA CYS A 53 -1.68 2.93 2.72
C CYS A 53 -2.26 4.21 3.29
N GLY A 54 -1.78 5.37 2.85
CA GLY A 54 -2.33 6.64 3.29
C GLY A 54 -2.27 6.80 4.80
N SER A 55 -3.39 7.17 5.41
CA SER A 55 -3.43 7.42 6.84
C SER A 55 -3.24 6.15 7.66
N ALA A 56 -3.33 4.97 7.06
CA ALA A 56 -3.11 3.71 7.75
C ALA A 56 -1.65 3.27 7.74
N SER A 57 -0.75 4.08 7.17
CA SER A 57 0.64 3.69 7.03
C SER A 57 1.30 3.32 8.36
N ALA A 58 1.09 4.14 9.38
CA ALA A 58 1.71 3.88 10.68
C ALA A 58 1.20 2.58 11.28
N GLU A 59 -0.10 2.35 11.20
CA GLU A 59 -0.70 1.13 11.73
C GLU A 59 -0.20 -0.09 10.95
N ALA A 60 -0.10 0.04 9.65
CA ALA A 60 0.39 -1.06 8.81
C ALA A 60 1.83 -1.40 9.16
N LEU A 61 2.67 -0.39 9.34
CA LEU A 61 4.06 -0.65 9.71
C LEU A 61 4.17 -1.33 11.06
N GLU A 62 3.35 -0.93 12.02
CA GLU A 62 3.35 -1.59 13.32
C GLU A 62 2.94 -3.05 13.21
N ALA A 63 1.95 -3.34 12.35
CA ALA A 63 1.51 -4.72 12.17
C ALA A 63 2.60 -5.60 11.56
N LEU A 64 3.51 -4.98 10.79
CA LEU A 64 4.60 -5.72 10.15
C LEU A 64 5.88 -5.76 10.97
N ARG A 65 5.93 -5.02 12.06
CA ARG A 65 7.16 -4.90 12.82
C ARG A 65 7.50 -6.21 13.53
N ASP A 66 8.74 -6.62 13.37
CA ASP A 66 9.24 -7.82 14.03
C ASP A 66 9.40 -7.51 15.52
N PRO A 67 8.73 -8.28 16.40
CA PRO A 67 8.83 -7.98 17.84
C PRO A 67 10.23 -8.19 18.41
N GLU A 68 11.07 -8.98 17.77
CA GLU A 68 12.41 -9.24 18.29
C GLU A 68 13.40 -8.18 17.87
N THR A 69 13.31 -7.70 16.63
CA THR A 69 14.27 -6.73 16.13
C THR A 69 13.74 -5.30 16.14
N GLY A 70 12.43 -5.14 16.21
CA GLY A 70 11.79 -3.82 16.14
C GLY A 70 11.80 -3.24 14.74
N ARG A 71 12.07 -4.06 13.72
CA ARG A 71 12.23 -3.58 12.35
C ARG A 71 11.12 -4.09 11.45
N VAL A 72 10.84 -3.31 10.41
CA VAL A 72 10.00 -3.74 9.31
C VAL A 72 10.92 -3.94 8.12
N THR A 73 10.99 -5.15 7.59
CA THR A 73 11.87 -5.39 6.45
C THR A 73 11.23 -4.84 5.18
N ALA A 74 12.07 -4.45 4.23
CA ALA A 74 11.57 -3.98 2.94
C ALA A 74 10.76 -5.08 2.25
N SER A 75 11.18 -6.33 2.41
CA SER A 75 10.48 -7.45 1.82
C SER A 75 9.05 -7.57 2.34
N ASP A 76 8.87 -7.46 3.67
CA ASP A 76 7.54 -7.54 4.26
C ASP A 76 6.68 -6.35 3.86
N ALA A 77 7.27 -5.15 3.82
CA ALA A 77 6.52 -3.97 3.41
C ALA A 77 6.08 -4.07 1.96
N ALA A 78 6.96 -4.55 1.09
CA ALA A 78 6.60 -4.71 -0.32
C ALA A 78 5.50 -5.76 -0.49
N ALA A 79 5.58 -6.86 0.24
CA ALA A 79 4.56 -7.90 0.15
C ALA A 79 3.21 -7.37 0.63
N PHE A 80 3.21 -6.63 1.72
CA PHE A 80 1.98 -6.04 2.24
C PHE A 80 1.37 -5.07 1.24
N MET A 81 2.20 -4.19 0.68
CA MET A 81 1.74 -3.23 -0.31
C MET A 81 1.14 -3.93 -1.53
N THR A 82 1.77 -5.02 -1.97
CA THR A 82 1.26 -5.78 -3.09
C THR A 82 -0.11 -6.38 -2.77
N GLU A 83 -0.27 -6.92 -1.56
CA GLU A 83 -1.56 -7.47 -1.14
C GLU A 83 -2.64 -6.40 -1.12
N VAL A 84 -2.29 -5.19 -0.64
CA VAL A 84 -3.24 -4.09 -0.62
C VAL A 84 -3.65 -3.72 -2.04
N MET A 85 -2.69 -3.61 -2.94
CA MET A 85 -2.99 -3.25 -4.32
C MET A 85 -3.85 -4.31 -5.00
N GLU A 86 -3.58 -5.58 -4.75
CA GLU A 86 -4.38 -6.65 -5.34
C GLU A 86 -5.79 -6.64 -4.79
N ALA A 87 -5.95 -6.38 -3.51
CA ALA A 87 -7.27 -6.33 -2.89
C ALA A 87 -8.08 -5.14 -3.40
N ALA A 88 -7.41 -4.03 -3.70
CA ALA A 88 -8.07 -2.82 -4.15
C ALA A 88 -8.25 -2.76 -5.67
N ALA A 89 -7.59 -3.64 -6.40
CA ALA A 89 -7.65 -3.59 -7.86
C ALA A 89 -9.06 -3.89 -8.34
N PRO A 90 -9.52 -3.19 -9.40
CA PRO A 90 -10.83 -3.50 -9.96
C PRO A 90 -10.85 -4.91 -10.51
N LYS A 91 -11.97 -5.57 -10.36
CA LYS A 91 -12.13 -6.91 -10.89
C LYS A 91 -12.61 -6.85 -12.33
N PRO A 92 -12.07 -7.72 -13.18
CA PRO A 92 -12.53 -7.74 -14.57
C PRO A 92 -13.98 -8.19 -14.71
#